data_3671663f86ea416b1e046073645339fb
#
_entry.id   3671663f86ea416b1e046073645339fb
#
_cell.length_a   1.000
_cell.length_b   1.000
_cell.length_c   1.000
_cell.angle_alpha   90.00
_cell.angle_beta   90.00
_cell.angle_gamma   90.00
#
_symmetry.space_group_name_H-M   'P 1'
#
loop_
_entity.id
_entity.type
_entity.pdbx_description
1 polymer ?
#
loop_
_entity_poly.entity_id
_entity_poly.type
_entity_poly.pdbx_seq_one_letter_code
_entity_poly.pdbx_strand_id
1 'polypeptide(L)'
;MMRKLAAVTAAVTVLCMPVLRVSADVPEVSAKAFVLLDAQSGQVVCGDHAEEKRPMASTTKIMTVLLTLESGELDRPFTVDSEAIRTEGSSMGLQEGDTVTKRALCAGMLLPSGNDAANAAAVAVAGEQSAFLDMMNRRAAELGMTHTCFASPSGLDAEGHGASAHDMALLARAALRNDDFAEICKKQQMRVCFGNPPYLRTLTNTNKLLAMDDTVIGVKTGFTDAAGRCLVSAAERDGRRLICVTLSDRNDWADHEALYDYGFASAQPYPMPLPELPAVPVEGEDADSVQVYLKAPPVLTAWRGVPPAYEMTVLLPPFLTAPVRKGEPVGTLLVTNGRTVIAELPLCANVEIIQNDQEPIPQNMILRIIHAFFNVFFNYR
;
A
#
# COMPACT_ATOMS: atom_id res chain seq x y z
N MET A 1 -12.93 -45.23 9.84
CA MET A 1 -11.87 -45.05 8.85
C MET A 1 -11.94 -43.60 8.41
N MET A 2 -11.18 -42.74 9.12
CA MET A 2 -11.24 -41.27 8.92
C MET A 2 -10.33 -40.87 7.76
N ARG A 3 -10.89 -40.46 6.63
CA ARG A 3 -10.16 -39.76 5.57
C ARG A 3 -9.99 -38.28 6.00
N LYS A 4 -8.77 -37.89 6.29
CA LYS A 4 -8.38 -36.49 6.48
C LYS A 4 -8.55 -35.79 5.14
N LEU A 5 -9.48 -34.82 5.05
CA LEU A 5 -9.55 -33.89 3.93
C LEU A 5 -8.33 -32.96 4.05
N ALA A 6 -7.36 -33.16 3.17
CA ALA A 6 -6.26 -32.23 2.99
C ALA A 6 -6.69 -31.19 1.95
N ALA A 7 -6.62 -29.91 2.33
CA ALA A 7 -6.67 -28.85 1.34
C ALA A 7 -5.45 -29.01 0.43
N VAL A 8 -5.64 -29.16 -0.87
CA VAL A 8 -4.56 -29.23 -1.84
C VAL A 8 -4.08 -27.81 -2.10
N THR A 9 -3.05 -27.39 -1.39
CA THR A 9 -2.32 -26.17 -1.68
C THR A 9 -1.20 -26.55 -2.65
N ALA A 10 -1.35 -26.29 -3.94
CA ALA A 10 -0.29 -26.43 -4.92
C ALA A 10 0.48 -25.12 -5.00
N ALA A 11 1.66 -25.04 -4.41
CA ALA A 11 2.60 -23.95 -4.63
C ALA A 11 3.44 -24.26 -5.87
N VAL A 12 3.31 -23.47 -6.92
CA VAL A 12 4.15 -23.55 -8.13
C VAL A 12 5.14 -22.39 -8.10
N THR A 13 6.40 -22.70 -7.81
CA THR A 13 7.49 -21.72 -7.92
C THR A 13 7.97 -21.68 -9.37
N VAL A 14 7.70 -20.58 -10.07
CA VAL A 14 8.18 -20.37 -11.46
C VAL A 14 9.52 -19.64 -11.41
N LEU A 15 10.57 -20.34 -11.78
CA LEU A 15 11.91 -19.75 -11.98
C LEU A 15 11.91 -19.00 -13.33
N CYS A 16 12.05 -17.67 -13.28
CA CYS A 16 12.01 -16.81 -14.46
C CYS A 16 13.33 -16.86 -15.23
N MET A 17 13.27 -17.16 -16.53
CA MET A 17 14.42 -17.09 -17.43
C MET A 17 14.64 -15.64 -17.94
N PRO A 18 15.88 -15.21 -18.20
CA PRO A 18 16.19 -13.83 -18.58
C PRO A 18 15.67 -13.50 -19.99
N VAL A 19 14.90 -12.43 -20.08
CA VAL A 19 14.46 -11.83 -21.35
C VAL A 19 15.45 -10.72 -21.75
N LEU A 20 15.63 -10.56 -23.06
CA LEU A 20 16.53 -9.60 -23.71
C LEU A 20 16.43 -8.18 -23.14
N ARG A 21 17.57 -7.62 -22.74
CA ARG A 21 17.71 -6.27 -22.16
C ARG A 21 17.47 -5.19 -23.23
N VAL A 22 16.44 -4.38 -23.04
CA VAL A 22 16.43 -3.02 -23.61
C VAL A 22 17.15 -2.15 -22.58
N SER A 23 18.40 -1.81 -22.84
CA SER A 23 19.24 -1.01 -21.97
C SER A 23 19.16 0.45 -22.40
N ALA A 24 18.15 1.17 -21.93
CA ALA A 24 18.35 2.59 -21.67
C ALA A 24 19.12 2.69 -20.35
N ASP A 25 20.15 3.53 -20.29
CA ASP A 25 20.87 3.75 -19.04
C ASP A 25 19.98 4.48 -18.04
N VAL A 26 20.09 4.14 -16.76
CA VAL A 26 19.39 4.86 -15.69
C VAL A 26 19.83 6.33 -15.76
N PRO A 27 18.88 7.30 -15.73
CA PRO A 27 19.25 8.70 -15.76
C PRO A 27 20.17 9.05 -14.59
N GLU A 28 21.17 9.91 -14.85
CA GLU A 28 22.01 10.45 -13.81
C GLU A 28 21.19 11.45 -12.99
N VAL A 29 21.14 11.26 -11.66
CA VAL A 29 20.42 12.10 -10.72
C VAL A 29 21.37 12.72 -9.69
N SER A 30 20.98 13.88 -9.15
CA SER A 30 21.81 14.62 -8.19
C SER A 30 21.60 14.14 -6.73
N ALA A 31 20.68 13.21 -6.51
CA ALA A 31 20.41 12.62 -5.20
C ALA A 31 21.58 11.79 -4.69
N LYS A 32 21.82 11.82 -3.38
CA LYS A 32 22.80 10.92 -2.74
C LYS A 32 22.28 9.50 -2.54
N ALA A 33 20.97 9.32 -2.51
CA ALA A 33 20.31 8.03 -2.52
C ALA A 33 18.96 8.18 -3.20
N PHE A 34 18.58 7.20 -4.04
CA PHE A 34 17.26 7.20 -4.65
C PHE A 34 16.76 5.79 -4.93
N VAL A 35 15.46 5.67 -5.12
CA VAL A 35 14.80 4.48 -5.61
C VAL A 35 13.58 4.85 -6.46
N LEU A 36 13.37 4.11 -7.53
CA LEU A 36 12.14 4.06 -8.30
C LEU A 36 11.52 2.67 -8.11
N LEU A 37 10.30 2.60 -7.60
CA LEU A 37 9.63 1.36 -7.19
C LEU A 37 8.26 1.24 -7.86
N ASP A 38 7.93 0.05 -8.36
CA ASP A 38 6.58 -0.28 -8.80
C ASP A 38 5.62 -0.42 -7.60
N ALA A 39 4.61 0.44 -7.54
CA ALA A 39 3.67 0.45 -6.42
C ALA A 39 2.81 -0.83 -6.34
N GLN A 40 2.57 -1.50 -7.46
CA GLN A 40 1.77 -2.73 -7.48
C GLN A 40 2.55 -3.91 -6.92
N SER A 41 3.68 -4.23 -7.50
CA SER A 41 4.47 -5.42 -7.14
C SER A 41 5.46 -5.18 -5.98
N GLY A 42 5.86 -3.92 -5.74
CA GLY A 42 6.96 -3.60 -4.83
C GLY A 42 8.34 -3.85 -5.46
N GLN A 43 8.41 -4.12 -6.77
CA GLN A 43 9.68 -4.32 -7.47
C GLN A 43 10.44 -3.00 -7.59
N VAL A 44 11.73 -3.02 -7.28
CA VAL A 44 12.64 -1.91 -7.57
C VAL A 44 12.92 -1.89 -9.08
N VAL A 45 12.60 -0.78 -9.73
CA VAL A 45 12.87 -0.53 -11.15
C VAL A 45 14.32 -0.10 -11.36
N CYS A 46 14.76 0.86 -10.55
CA CYS A 46 16.16 1.29 -10.45
C CYS A 46 16.37 2.00 -9.11
N GLY A 47 17.64 2.16 -8.73
CA GLY A 47 18.04 2.89 -7.53
C GLY A 47 19.54 2.90 -7.37
N ASP A 48 20.02 3.83 -6.56
CA ASP A 48 21.40 3.91 -6.14
C ASP A 48 21.44 4.26 -4.65
N HIS A 49 22.34 3.62 -3.88
CA HIS A 49 22.42 3.75 -2.42
C HIS A 49 21.05 3.60 -1.71
N ALA A 50 20.11 2.85 -2.31
CA ALA A 50 18.70 2.80 -1.92
C ALA A 50 18.47 2.31 -0.48
N GLU A 51 19.38 1.49 0.06
CA GLU A 51 19.30 0.95 1.43
C GLU A 51 20.11 1.78 2.45
N GLU A 52 20.80 2.83 2.00
CA GLU A 52 21.59 3.66 2.90
C GLU A 52 20.68 4.54 3.74
N LYS A 53 20.82 4.42 5.07
CA LYS A 53 20.07 5.26 6.02
C LYS A 53 20.57 6.70 5.97
N ARG A 54 19.64 7.64 5.71
CA ARG A 54 19.89 9.08 5.62
C ARG A 54 18.85 9.89 6.38
N PRO A 55 19.14 11.12 6.80
CA PRO A 55 18.11 12.05 7.26
C PRO A 55 17.07 12.24 6.15
N MET A 56 15.78 12.25 6.54
CA MET A 56 14.66 12.26 5.60
C MET A 56 13.74 13.47 5.74
N ALA A 57 14.07 14.36 6.69
CA ALA A 57 13.33 15.59 6.95
C ALA A 57 11.80 15.34 7.05
N SER A 58 10.99 16.27 6.58
CA SER A 58 9.51 16.21 6.64
C SER A 58 8.86 15.10 5.82
N THR A 59 9.61 14.27 5.06
CA THR A 59 9.03 13.06 4.46
C THR A 59 8.60 12.06 5.55
N THR A 60 9.14 12.17 6.76
CA THR A 60 8.68 11.52 8.01
C THR A 60 7.16 11.61 8.20
N LYS A 61 6.56 12.74 7.83
CA LYS A 61 5.13 12.99 8.02
C LYS A 61 4.22 12.03 7.25
N ILE A 62 4.76 11.29 6.28
CA ILE A 62 4.01 10.20 5.62
C ILE A 62 3.58 9.16 6.66
N MET A 63 4.49 8.75 7.56
CA MET A 63 4.17 7.82 8.65
C MET A 63 3.21 8.45 9.68
N THR A 64 3.45 9.70 10.04
CA THR A 64 2.61 10.40 11.02
C THR A 64 1.16 10.54 10.53
N VAL A 65 0.99 10.90 9.25
CA VAL A 65 -0.34 10.98 8.63
C VAL A 65 -0.99 9.59 8.54
N LEU A 66 -0.26 8.57 8.10
CA LEU A 66 -0.79 7.21 7.98
C LEU A 66 -1.35 6.73 9.32
N LEU A 67 -0.59 6.82 10.40
CA LEU A 67 -1.04 6.44 11.74
C LEU A 67 -2.20 7.29 12.24
N THR A 68 -2.21 8.60 11.93
CA THR A 68 -3.30 9.49 12.30
C THR A 68 -4.61 9.09 11.61
N LEU A 69 -4.55 8.73 10.32
CA LEU A 69 -5.72 8.25 9.57
C LEU A 69 -6.18 6.86 10.06
N GLU A 70 -5.26 5.96 10.35
CA GLU A 70 -5.56 4.62 10.87
C GLU A 70 -6.17 4.67 12.30
N SER A 71 -5.99 5.77 13.06
CA SER A 71 -6.52 5.91 14.43
C SER A 71 -8.04 6.14 14.51
N GLY A 72 -8.71 6.43 13.39
CA GLY A 72 -10.14 6.70 13.34
C GLY A 72 -10.57 8.04 13.96
N GLU A 73 -11.89 8.25 14.07
CA GLU A 73 -12.50 9.50 14.57
C GLU A 73 -11.96 10.78 13.90
N LEU A 74 -11.77 10.71 12.55
CA LEU A 74 -11.01 11.71 11.79
C LEU A 74 -11.64 13.10 11.81
N ASP A 75 -12.95 13.17 11.91
CA ASP A 75 -13.73 14.41 11.81
C ASP A 75 -14.26 14.89 13.17
N ARG A 76 -13.90 14.20 14.28
CA ARG A 76 -14.24 14.64 15.63
C ARG A 76 -13.36 15.82 16.03
N PRO A 77 -13.97 16.99 16.36
CA PRO A 77 -13.21 18.15 16.81
C PRO A 77 -12.64 17.95 18.22
N PHE A 78 -11.44 18.49 18.42
CA PHE A 78 -10.77 18.55 19.73
C PHE A 78 -9.92 19.81 19.84
N THR A 79 -9.60 20.22 21.07
CA THR A 79 -8.69 21.34 21.34
C THR A 79 -7.25 20.84 21.25
N VAL A 80 -6.38 21.56 20.53
CA VAL A 80 -4.97 21.20 20.38
C VAL A 80 -4.23 21.29 21.72
N ASP A 81 -3.24 20.42 21.91
CA ASP A 81 -2.30 20.52 23.02
C ASP A 81 -1.36 21.70 22.80
N SER A 82 -1.34 22.63 23.77
CA SER A 82 -0.61 23.90 23.67
C SER A 82 0.91 23.74 23.67
N GLU A 83 1.44 22.69 24.29
CA GLU A 83 2.89 22.41 24.30
C GLU A 83 3.31 21.71 23.00
N ALA A 84 2.50 20.76 22.51
CA ALA A 84 2.81 20.02 21.30
C ALA A 84 2.96 20.92 20.05
N ILE A 85 2.15 21.98 19.94
CA ILE A 85 2.20 22.91 18.81
C ILE A 85 3.37 23.89 18.83
N ARG A 86 4.09 24.01 19.96
CA ARG A 86 5.27 24.88 20.10
C ARG A 86 6.48 24.20 19.45
N THR A 87 6.69 24.49 18.18
CA THR A 87 7.75 23.89 17.36
C THR A 87 8.28 24.89 16.34
N GLU A 88 9.48 24.67 15.89
CA GLU A 88 10.11 25.47 14.83
C GLU A 88 9.76 24.96 13.43
N GLY A 89 10.12 25.73 12.42
CA GLY A 89 10.05 25.36 11.00
C GLY A 89 8.66 25.55 10.40
N SER A 90 8.28 24.66 9.47
CA SER A 90 7.01 24.75 8.76
C SER A 90 5.81 24.56 9.70
N SER A 91 4.75 25.34 9.51
CA SER A 91 3.56 25.33 10.36
C SER A 91 2.28 25.40 9.51
N MET A 92 1.20 24.76 9.96
CA MET A 92 -0.14 25.05 9.45
C MET A 92 -0.79 26.25 10.12
N GLY A 93 -0.17 26.79 11.19
CA GLY A 93 -0.58 27.97 11.93
C GLY A 93 -1.53 27.68 13.08
N LEU A 94 -1.34 26.57 13.79
CA LEU A 94 -2.07 26.26 15.02
C LEU A 94 -1.69 27.22 16.15
N GLN A 95 -2.68 27.60 16.94
CA GLN A 95 -2.54 28.45 18.12
C GLN A 95 -3.15 27.77 19.35
N GLU A 96 -2.72 28.19 20.51
CA GLU A 96 -3.27 27.75 21.80
C GLU A 96 -4.79 27.95 21.84
N GLY A 97 -5.52 26.89 22.22
CA GLY A 97 -6.98 26.92 22.29
C GLY A 97 -7.69 26.67 20.96
N ASP A 98 -6.94 26.47 19.87
CA ASP A 98 -7.56 26.12 18.56
C ASP A 98 -8.30 24.78 18.65
N THR A 99 -9.47 24.74 18.03
CA THR A 99 -10.22 23.51 17.76
C THR A 99 -9.90 23.01 16.35
N VAL A 100 -9.56 21.74 16.24
CA VAL A 100 -9.11 21.09 15.00
C VAL A 100 -9.65 19.66 14.93
N THR A 101 -9.58 19.04 13.75
CA THR A 101 -9.84 17.61 13.56
C THR A 101 -8.59 16.88 13.11
N LYS A 102 -8.49 15.56 13.32
CA LYS A 102 -7.37 14.75 12.83
C LYS A 102 -7.22 14.89 11.31
N ARG A 103 -8.33 14.90 10.55
CA ARG A 103 -8.32 15.13 9.10
C ARG A 103 -7.69 16.48 8.73
N ALA A 104 -8.01 17.54 9.46
CA ALA A 104 -7.40 18.84 9.23
C ALA A 104 -5.90 18.84 9.54
N LEU A 105 -5.45 18.13 10.58
CA LEU A 105 -4.03 17.94 10.86
C LEU A 105 -3.33 17.16 9.75
N CYS A 106 -3.94 16.11 9.20
CA CYS A 106 -3.39 15.38 8.05
C CYS A 106 -3.18 16.31 6.84
N ALA A 107 -4.15 17.15 6.53
CA ALA A 107 -3.98 18.17 5.48
C ALA A 107 -2.88 19.18 5.84
N GLY A 108 -2.79 19.60 7.11
CA GLY A 108 -1.73 20.48 7.62
C GLY A 108 -0.33 19.89 7.51
N MET A 109 -0.20 18.57 7.66
CA MET A 109 1.06 17.85 7.48
C MET A 109 1.45 17.66 6.03
N LEU A 110 0.50 17.26 5.17
CA LEU A 110 0.79 16.89 3.78
C LEU A 110 0.97 18.11 2.88
N LEU A 111 0.20 19.20 3.08
CA LEU A 111 0.26 20.35 2.19
C LEU A 111 1.34 21.36 2.64
N PRO A 112 1.16 22.19 3.70
CA PRO A 112 2.16 23.16 4.10
C PRO A 112 3.30 22.54 4.92
N SER A 113 3.27 21.22 5.16
CA SER A 113 4.32 20.53 5.93
C SER A 113 4.38 20.90 7.42
N GLY A 114 3.26 21.26 8.05
CA GLY A 114 3.20 21.75 9.44
C GLY A 114 3.82 20.79 10.45
N ASN A 115 4.83 21.27 11.20
CA ASN A 115 5.43 20.53 12.31
C ASN A 115 4.51 20.58 13.53
N ASP A 116 3.82 21.70 13.73
CA ASP A 116 2.75 21.89 14.71
C ASP A 116 1.62 20.86 14.52
N ALA A 117 1.21 20.64 13.27
CA ALA A 117 0.21 19.64 12.96
C ALA A 117 0.69 18.20 13.27
N ALA A 118 1.96 17.89 13.00
CA ALA A 118 2.52 16.57 13.27
C ALA A 118 2.60 16.27 14.76
N ASN A 119 3.07 17.23 15.55
CA ASN A 119 3.18 17.08 16.99
C ASN A 119 1.79 17.03 17.66
N ALA A 120 0.84 17.88 17.21
CA ALA A 120 -0.55 17.83 17.67
C ALA A 120 -1.22 16.49 17.35
N ALA A 121 -0.99 15.94 16.15
CA ALA A 121 -1.50 14.64 15.76
C ALA A 121 -0.92 13.52 16.63
N ALA A 122 0.38 13.54 16.92
CA ALA A 122 1.03 12.55 17.76
C ALA A 122 0.40 12.48 19.15
N VAL A 123 0.19 13.66 19.78
CA VAL A 123 -0.47 13.73 21.09
C VAL A 123 -1.95 13.33 21.01
N ALA A 124 -2.67 13.75 19.96
CA ALA A 124 -4.08 13.40 19.79
C ALA A 124 -4.33 11.91 19.57
N VAL A 125 -3.34 11.19 19.03
CA VAL A 125 -3.44 9.74 18.74
C VAL A 125 -2.95 8.89 19.91
N ALA A 126 -1.81 9.25 20.51
CA ALA A 126 -1.13 8.41 21.48
C ALA A 126 -1.08 8.99 22.90
N GLY A 127 -1.60 10.21 23.12
CA GLY A 127 -1.55 10.91 24.40
C GLY A 127 -0.22 11.65 24.65
N GLU A 128 0.88 11.13 24.13
CA GLU A 128 2.21 11.76 24.21
C GLU A 128 3.06 11.41 22.98
N GLN A 129 4.08 12.24 22.67
CA GLN A 129 4.92 12.05 21.49
C GLN A 129 5.78 10.79 21.58
N SER A 130 6.27 10.41 22.76
CA SER A 130 7.07 9.21 22.98
C SER A 130 6.29 7.94 22.62
N ALA A 131 5.07 7.80 23.08
CA ALA A 131 4.19 6.69 22.75
C ALA A 131 3.88 6.64 21.24
N PHE A 132 3.74 7.80 20.60
CA PHE A 132 3.54 7.87 19.16
C PHE A 132 4.78 7.43 18.39
N LEU A 133 5.99 7.79 18.82
CA LEU A 133 7.24 7.31 18.23
C LEU A 133 7.38 5.79 18.31
N ASP A 134 6.96 5.19 19.41
CA ASP A 134 6.91 3.72 19.53
C ASP A 134 5.94 3.11 18.50
N MET A 135 4.77 3.76 18.26
CA MET A 135 3.85 3.34 17.20
C MET A 135 4.48 3.46 15.81
N MET A 136 5.18 4.58 15.51
CA MET A 136 5.85 4.79 14.24
C MET A 136 6.91 3.70 13.97
N ASN A 137 7.75 3.39 14.94
CA ASN A 137 8.81 2.39 14.80
C ASN A 137 8.24 0.95 14.71
N ARG A 138 7.17 0.65 15.42
CA ARG A 138 6.46 -0.62 15.28
C ARG A 138 5.86 -0.77 13.88
N ARG A 139 5.19 0.28 13.39
CA ARG A 139 4.63 0.29 12.04
C ARG A 139 5.69 0.16 10.95
N ALA A 140 6.84 0.80 11.14
CA ALA A 140 8.02 0.63 10.27
C ALA A 140 8.45 -0.84 10.18
N ALA A 141 8.58 -1.51 11.32
CA ALA A 141 8.93 -2.94 11.36
C ALA A 141 7.88 -3.83 10.67
N GLU A 142 6.58 -3.55 10.84
CA GLU A 142 5.49 -4.24 10.16
C GLU A 142 5.55 -4.08 8.63
N LEU A 143 5.97 -2.90 8.15
CA LEU A 143 6.15 -2.60 6.73
C LEU A 143 7.47 -3.14 6.16
N GLY A 144 8.35 -3.70 6.99
CA GLY A 144 9.65 -4.22 6.57
C GLY A 144 10.71 -3.12 6.37
N MET A 145 10.54 -1.95 6.97
CA MET A 145 11.48 -0.81 6.89
C MET A 145 12.68 -1.04 7.82
N THR A 146 13.63 -1.86 7.37
CA THR A 146 14.74 -2.34 8.20
C THR A 146 15.87 -1.33 8.41
N HIS A 147 15.92 -0.27 7.59
CA HIS A 147 16.92 0.79 7.66
C HIS A 147 16.31 2.12 8.15
N THR A 148 15.24 2.05 8.96
CA THR A 148 14.50 3.22 9.42
C THR A 148 14.43 3.29 10.94
N CYS A 149 14.54 4.51 11.45
CA CYS A 149 14.24 4.83 12.85
C CYS A 149 13.56 6.20 12.90
N PHE A 150 12.38 6.26 13.51
CA PHE A 150 11.66 7.49 13.77
C PHE A 150 11.96 7.97 15.19
N ALA A 151 12.52 9.18 15.30
CA ALA A 151 12.79 9.86 16.57
C ALA A 151 12.10 11.24 16.66
N SER A 152 11.29 11.59 15.64
CA SER A 152 10.50 12.80 15.56
C SER A 152 9.22 12.54 14.77
N PRO A 153 8.03 12.99 15.20
CA PRO A 153 6.81 12.87 14.40
C PRO A 153 6.76 13.86 13.23
N SER A 154 7.52 14.95 13.30
CA SER A 154 7.56 16.00 12.28
C SER A 154 8.69 15.85 11.25
N GLY A 155 9.76 15.12 11.60
CA GLY A 155 10.96 15.00 10.78
C GLY A 155 11.98 16.10 11.01
N LEU A 156 11.89 16.84 12.11
CA LEU A 156 13.00 17.65 12.63
C LEU A 156 14.13 16.73 13.03
N ASP A 157 15.36 17.24 12.87
CA ASP A 157 16.58 16.46 13.11
C ASP A 157 16.65 16.00 14.58
N ALA A 158 16.87 14.71 14.78
CA ALA A 158 17.04 14.10 16.10
C ALA A 158 18.04 12.94 15.99
N GLU A 159 18.70 12.60 17.09
CA GLU A 159 19.66 11.52 17.11
C GLU A 159 19.03 10.20 16.65
N GLY A 160 19.68 9.53 15.69
CA GLY A 160 19.23 8.28 15.12
C GLY A 160 18.06 8.40 14.13
N HIS A 161 17.42 9.59 13.98
CA HIS A 161 16.34 9.80 13.02
C HIS A 161 16.81 9.65 11.58
N GLY A 162 16.17 8.78 10.79
CA GLY A 162 16.51 8.57 9.39
C GLY A 162 15.89 7.33 8.80
N ALA A 163 15.90 7.25 7.48
CA ALA A 163 15.40 6.12 6.70
C ALA A 163 16.24 5.91 5.43
N SER A 164 16.14 4.74 4.83
CA SER A 164 16.61 4.51 3.47
C SER A 164 15.59 4.98 2.43
N ALA A 165 16.04 5.25 1.20
CA ALA A 165 15.11 5.59 0.11
C ALA A 165 14.14 4.44 -0.18
N HIS A 166 14.59 3.20 -0.09
CA HIS A 166 13.76 2.01 -0.26
C HIS A 166 12.68 1.92 0.81
N ASP A 167 13.03 2.07 2.08
CA ASP A 167 12.05 2.06 3.18
C ASP A 167 11.01 3.16 3.03
N MET A 168 11.41 4.36 2.60
CA MET A 168 10.46 5.44 2.33
C MET A 168 9.53 5.15 1.15
N ALA A 169 9.98 4.38 0.16
CA ALA A 169 9.11 3.92 -0.93
C ALA A 169 8.11 2.85 -0.44
N LEU A 170 8.51 1.94 0.46
CA LEU A 170 7.61 0.99 1.11
C LEU A 170 6.54 1.72 1.93
N LEU A 171 6.94 2.73 2.68
CA LEU A 171 6.02 3.56 3.45
C LEU A 171 5.03 4.31 2.54
N ALA A 172 5.51 4.95 1.48
CA ALA A 172 4.66 5.66 0.52
C ALA A 172 3.66 4.70 -0.16
N ARG A 173 4.12 3.49 -0.50
CA ARG A 173 3.28 2.43 -1.04
C ARG A 173 2.15 2.03 -0.09
N ALA A 174 2.43 1.90 1.21
CA ALA A 174 1.43 1.61 2.22
C ALA A 174 0.45 2.78 2.40
N ALA A 175 0.98 4.01 2.48
CA ALA A 175 0.19 5.22 2.67
C ALA A 175 -0.78 5.48 1.50
N LEU A 176 -0.35 5.28 0.25
CA LEU A 176 -1.18 5.46 -0.94
C LEU A 176 -2.30 4.41 -1.10
N ARG A 177 -2.33 3.36 -0.30
CA ARG A 177 -3.45 2.40 -0.21
C ARG A 177 -4.57 2.89 0.71
N ASN A 178 -4.31 3.91 1.53
CA ASN A 178 -5.32 4.58 2.32
C ASN A 178 -5.96 5.67 1.46
N ASP A 179 -7.26 5.57 1.21
CA ASP A 179 -8.00 6.47 0.32
C ASP A 179 -7.95 7.92 0.80
N ASP A 180 -8.10 8.18 2.11
CA ASP A 180 -8.00 9.52 2.68
C ASP A 180 -6.61 10.12 2.47
N PHE A 181 -5.55 9.32 2.65
CA PHE A 181 -4.18 9.76 2.39
C PHE A 181 -4.00 10.16 0.92
N ALA A 182 -4.39 9.28 0.00
CA ALA A 182 -4.29 9.50 -1.44
C ALA A 182 -5.08 10.73 -1.89
N GLU A 183 -6.29 10.93 -1.34
CA GLU A 183 -7.12 12.09 -1.64
C GLU A 183 -6.51 13.41 -1.15
N ILE A 184 -5.86 13.43 0.01
CA ILE A 184 -5.27 14.64 0.57
C ILE A 184 -3.94 14.97 -0.15
N CYS A 185 -3.04 14.00 -0.30
CA CYS A 185 -1.67 14.26 -0.79
C CYS A 185 -1.62 14.76 -2.25
N LYS A 186 -2.61 14.42 -3.07
CA LYS A 186 -2.71 14.87 -4.48
C LYS A 186 -3.24 16.30 -4.66
N LYS A 187 -3.78 16.91 -3.60
CA LYS A 187 -4.33 18.28 -3.70
C LYS A 187 -3.23 19.31 -3.76
N GLN A 188 -3.27 20.22 -4.74
CA GLN A 188 -2.41 21.41 -4.76
C GLN A 188 -2.82 22.40 -3.67
N GLN A 189 -4.11 22.51 -3.39
CA GLN A 189 -4.66 23.33 -2.31
C GLN A 189 -5.88 22.63 -1.69
N MET A 190 -6.09 22.87 -0.40
CA MET A 190 -7.25 22.38 0.34
C MET A 190 -7.74 23.41 1.35
N ARG A 191 -9.05 23.57 1.44
CA ARG A 191 -9.67 24.40 2.49
C ARG A 191 -10.03 23.53 3.67
N VAL A 192 -9.55 23.90 4.83
CA VAL A 192 -9.79 23.19 6.10
C VAL A 192 -10.30 24.18 7.17
N CYS A 193 -11.13 23.69 8.08
CA CYS A 193 -11.71 24.48 9.14
C CYS A 193 -11.00 24.17 10.46
N PHE A 194 -10.37 25.18 11.07
CA PHE A 194 -9.75 25.10 12.39
C PHE A 194 -9.53 26.51 12.97
N GLY A 195 -9.28 26.60 14.26
CA GLY A 195 -9.07 27.88 14.95
C GLY A 195 -9.93 28.04 16.21
N ASN A 196 -9.88 29.22 16.81
CA ASN A 196 -10.74 29.57 17.94
C ASN A 196 -11.26 31.03 17.80
N PRO A 197 -12.52 31.22 17.32
CA PRO A 197 -13.44 30.19 16.80
C PRO A 197 -12.93 29.57 15.48
N PRO A 198 -13.36 28.34 15.13
CA PRO A 198 -12.95 27.70 13.87
C PRO A 198 -13.40 28.49 12.64
N TYR A 199 -12.52 28.65 11.65
CA TYR A 199 -12.81 29.27 10.36
C TYR A 199 -12.06 28.58 9.23
N LEU A 200 -12.52 28.77 7.99
CA LEU A 200 -11.91 28.15 6.81
C LEU A 200 -10.57 28.81 6.47
N ARG A 201 -9.53 28.00 6.37
CA ARG A 201 -8.19 28.40 5.92
C ARG A 201 -7.80 27.59 4.69
N THR A 202 -7.07 28.20 3.77
CA THR A 202 -6.53 27.51 2.58
C THR A 202 -5.11 27.08 2.89
N LEU A 203 -4.85 25.78 2.76
CA LEU A 203 -3.52 25.18 2.82
C LEU A 203 -3.02 24.90 1.42
N THR A 204 -1.76 25.21 1.14
CA THR A 204 -1.11 25.02 -0.17
C THR A 204 -0.04 23.96 -0.06
N ASN A 205 -0.01 23.05 -1.03
CA ASN A 205 0.96 21.97 -1.07
C ASN A 205 2.33 22.49 -1.53
N THR A 206 3.38 22.05 -0.85
CA THR A 206 4.77 22.36 -1.18
C THR A 206 5.30 21.52 -2.34
N ASN A 207 4.61 20.46 -2.73
CA ASN A 207 5.00 19.59 -3.85
C ASN A 207 4.68 20.25 -5.19
N LYS A 208 5.68 20.83 -5.84
CA LYS A 208 5.53 21.51 -7.14
C LYS A 208 5.28 20.55 -8.29
N LEU A 209 5.69 19.28 -8.19
CA LEU A 209 5.42 18.28 -9.25
C LEU A 209 3.93 18.13 -9.55
N LEU A 210 3.05 18.35 -8.57
CA LEU A 210 1.60 18.33 -8.78
C LEU A 210 1.07 19.37 -9.79
N ALA A 211 1.86 20.41 -10.06
CA ALA A 211 1.54 21.43 -11.05
C ALA A 211 2.39 21.30 -12.33
N MET A 212 3.46 20.52 -12.30
CA MET A 212 4.40 20.33 -13.42
C MET A 212 4.03 19.11 -14.27
N ASP A 213 3.53 18.04 -13.66
CA ASP A 213 3.15 16.79 -14.33
C ASP A 213 1.79 16.30 -13.80
N ASP A 214 0.78 16.32 -14.66
CA ASP A 214 -0.59 15.88 -14.34
C ASP A 214 -0.70 14.39 -13.97
N THR A 215 0.33 13.59 -14.25
CA THR A 215 0.40 12.18 -13.87
C THR A 215 0.84 11.98 -12.42
N VAL A 216 1.40 13.02 -11.77
CA VAL A 216 1.85 12.97 -10.38
C VAL A 216 0.67 13.06 -9.42
N ILE A 217 0.62 12.13 -8.47
CA ILE A 217 -0.50 11.95 -7.53
C ILE A 217 -0.13 12.21 -6.06
N GLY A 218 1.03 12.74 -5.78
CA GLY A 218 1.53 13.04 -4.42
C GLY A 218 3.06 13.00 -4.38
N VAL A 219 3.75 12.89 -3.28
CA VAL A 219 3.34 12.52 -1.92
C VAL A 219 3.79 13.60 -0.92
N LYS A 220 5.14 13.76 -0.69
CA LYS A 220 5.65 14.66 0.35
C LYS A 220 7.06 15.16 0.06
N THR A 221 7.28 16.45 0.26
CA THR A 221 8.58 17.12 0.26
C THR A 221 9.21 17.14 1.66
N GLY A 222 10.53 17.22 1.74
CA GLY A 222 11.26 17.42 2.98
C GLY A 222 12.50 18.29 2.78
N PHE A 223 12.85 19.07 3.80
CA PHE A 223 14.10 19.80 3.86
C PHE A 223 14.49 20.07 5.33
N THR A 224 15.72 19.77 5.67
CA THR A 224 16.47 20.33 6.79
C THR A 224 17.90 20.59 6.32
N ASP A 225 18.67 21.37 7.07
CA ASP A 225 20.07 21.62 6.71
C ASP A 225 20.90 20.33 6.69
N ALA A 226 20.60 19.39 7.58
CA ALA A 226 21.27 18.09 7.64
C ALA A 226 20.84 17.14 6.50
N ALA A 227 19.55 17.11 6.17
CA ALA A 227 18.99 16.19 5.15
C ALA A 227 19.25 16.69 3.72
N GLY A 228 19.32 18.01 3.52
CA GLY A 228 19.15 18.57 2.18
C GLY A 228 17.69 18.42 1.71
N ARG A 229 17.45 18.58 0.41
CA ARG A 229 16.13 18.36 -0.17
C ARG A 229 15.84 16.85 -0.26
N CYS A 230 14.67 16.46 0.17
CA CYS A 230 14.15 15.10 0.08
C CYS A 230 12.78 15.13 -0.56
N LEU A 231 12.51 14.20 -1.43
CA LEU A 231 11.21 14.09 -2.10
C LEU A 231 10.77 12.64 -2.17
N VAL A 232 9.53 12.43 -1.77
CA VAL A 232 8.78 11.22 -2.05
C VAL A 232 7.65 11.62 -2.97
N SER A 233 7.59 11.06 -4.16
CA SER A 233 6.48 11.29 -5.09
C SER A 233 5.95 9.99 -5.68
N ALA A 234 4.78 10.05 -6.29
CA ALA A 234 4.18 8.96 -7.04
C ALA A 234 3.53 9.50 -8.31
N ALA A 235 3.67 8.76 -9.41
CA ALA A 235 3.03 9.08 -10.67
C ALA A 235 2.27 7.86 -11.22
N GLU A 236 1.20 8.12 -11.97
CA GLU A 236 0.38 7.08 -12.57
C GLU A 236 0.19 7.33 -14.07
N ARG A 237 0.60 6.37 -14.90
CA ARG A 237 0.45 6.41 -16.37
C ARG A 237 -0.08 5.06 -16.85
N ASP A 238 -1.11 5.05 -17.67
CA ASP A 238 -1.70 3.83 -18.26
C ASP A 238 -2.03 2.74 -17.23
N GLY A 239 -2.56 3.13 -16.06
CA GLY A 239 -2.90 2.22 -14.97
C GLY A 239 -1.72 1.62 -14.22
N ARG A 240 -0.49 2.08 -14.49
CA ARG A 240 0.73 1.72 -13.76
C ARG A 240 1.13 2.86 -12.84
N ARG A 241 1.54 2.51 -11.63
CA ARG A 241 1.96 3.50 -10.63
C ARG A 241 3.39 3.26 -10.20
N LEU A 242 4.22 4.30 -10.32
CA LEU A 242 5.58 4.31 -9.82
C LEU A 242 5.70 5.23 -8.60
N ILE A 243 6.52 4.84 -7.65
CA ILE A 243 6.92 5.64 -6.49
C ILE A 243 8.39 5.97 -6.64
N CYS A 244 8.72 7.25 -6.56
CA CYS A 244 10.08 7.77 -6.62
C CYS A 244 10.44 8.40 -5.28
N VAL A 245 11.61 8.06 -4.77
CA VAL A 245 12.18 8.67 -3.56
C VAL A 245 13.59 9.13 -3.86
N THR A 246 13.88 10.40 -3.56
CA THR A 246 15.23 10.96 -3.55
C THR A 246 15.55 11.55 -2.18
N LEU A 247 16.75 11.26 -1.67
CA LEU A 247 17.27 11.78 -0.41
C LEU A 247 18.56 12.59 -0.66
N SER A 248 18.63 13.80 -0.09
CA SER A 248 19.74 14.74 -0.29
C SER A 248 19.96 15.07 -1.78
N ASP A 249 18.91 15.51 -2.44
CA ASP A 249 18.83 15.80 -3.86
C ASP A 249 18.86 17.31 -4.10
N ARG A 250 19.67 17.78 -5.06
CA ARG A 250 19.77 19.20 -5.40
C ARG A 250 18.78 19.63 -6.47
N ASN A 251 18.29 18.68 -7.27
CA ASN A 251 17.46 18.92 -8.45
C ASN A 251 16.21 18.02 -8.47
N ASP A 252 15.63 17.76 -7.30
CA ASP A 252 14.58 16.77 -7.03
C ASP A 252 13.41 16.77 -8.05
N TRP A 253 12.98 17.93 -8.53
CA TRP A 253 11.88 17.99 -9.49
C TRP A 253 12.26 17.36 -10.83
N ALA A 254 13.38 17.81 -11.45
CA ALA A 254 13.82 17.29 -12.72
C ALA A 254 14.31 15.83 -12.63
N ASP A 255 14.95 15.46 -11.52
CA ASP A 255 15.41 14.09 -11.28
C ASP A 255 14.23 13.12 -11.20
N HIS A 256 13.12 13.52 -10.53
CA HIS A 256 11.90 12.71 -10.48
C HIS A 256 11.21 12.60 -11.84
N GLU A 257 11.11 13.68 -12.62
CA GLU A 257 10.57 13.64 -13.99
C GLU A 257 11.38 12.68 -14.89
N ALA A 258 12.72 12.78 -14.87
CA ALA A 258 13.59 11.90 -15.63
C ALA A 258 13.46 10.43 -15.22
N LEU A 259 13.38 10.15 -13.92
CA LEU A 259 13.17 8.80 -13.39
C LEU A 259 11.81 8.22 -13.80
N TYR A 260 10.74 9.04 -13.78
CA TYR A 260 9.42 8.60 -14.26
C TYR A 260 9.43 8.29 -15.75
N ASP A 261 9.98 9.17 -16.57
CA ASP A 261 10.07 8.94 -18.01
C ASP A 261 10.87 7.67 -18.33
N TYR A 262 12.00 7.48 -17.67
CA TYR A 262 12.78 6.25 -17.77
C TYR A 262 11.99 5.02 -17.33
N GLY A 263 11.34 5.06 -16.15
CA GLY A 263 10.60 3.95 -15.62
C GLY A 263 9.44 3.55 -16.53
N PHE A 264 8.55 4.48 -16.84
CA PHE A 264 7.38 4.18 -17.68
C PHE A 264 7.75 3.74 -19.11
N ALA A 265 8.82 4.29 -19.71
CA ALA A 265 9.33 3.83 -21.00
C ALA A 265 9.87 2.40 -20.96
N SER A 266 10.32 1.91 -19.80
CA SER A 266 10.84 0.56 -19.61
C SER A 266 9.77 -0.49 -19.32
N ALA A 267 8.50 -0.08 -19.17
CA ALA A 267 7.38 -0.94 -18.81
C ALA A 267 6.95 -1.83 -19.97
N GLN A 268 6.89 -3.13 -19.73
CA GLN A 268 6.42 -4.10 -20.70
C GLN A 268 5.34 -5.02 -20.09
N PRO A 269 4.28 -5.38 -20.82
CA PRO A 269 3.33 -6.35 -20.32
C PRO A 269 3.98 -7.72 -20.18
N TYR A 270 3.79 -8.37 -19.06
CA TYR A 270 4.25 -9.73 -18.78
C TYR A 270 3.04 -10.62 -18.53
N PRO A 271 2.58 -11.39 -19.56
CA PRO A 271 1.55 -12.41 -19.39
C PRO A 271 2.05 -13.48 -18.44
N MET A 272 1.34 -13.74 -17.36
CA MET A 272 1.75 -14.74 -16.39
C MET A 272 1.40 -16.14 -16.89
N PRO A 273 2.35 -17.11 -16.87
CA PRO A 273 2.02 -18.50 -17.09
C PRO A 273 1.12 -19.00 -15.95
N LEU A 274 -0.04 -19.55 -16.29
CA LEU A 274 -0.99 -20.06 -15.31
C LEU A 274 -0.60 -21.46 -14.84
N PRO A 275 -0.80 -21.78 -13.56
CA PRO A 275 -0.73 -23.14 -13.07
C PRO A 275 -1.90 -23.96 -13.64
N GLU A 276 -1.78 -25.28 -13.61
CA GLU A 276 -2.91 -26.16 -13.86
C GLU A 276 -3.98 -25.89 -12.79
N LEU A 277 -5.19 -25.52 -13.24
CA LEU A 277 -6.29 -25.23 -12.34
C LEU A 277 -7.06 -26.53 -12.02
N PRO A 278 -7.20 -26.91 -10.74
CA PRO A 278 -7.90 -28.13 -10.37
C PRO A 278 -9.40 -28.01 -10.60
N ALA A 279 -10.07 -29.13 -10.81
CA ALA A 279 -11.52 -29.21 -10.79
C ALA A 279 -12.03 -29.27 -9.34
N VAL A 280 -13.21 -28.71 -9.09
CA VAL A 280 -13.87 -28.70 -7.77
C VAL A 280 -15.02 -29.71 -7.79
N PRO A 281 -15.05 -30.68 -6.86
CA PRO A 281 -16.17 -31.61 -6.74
C PRO A 281 -17.49 -30.90 -6.48
N VAL A 282 -18.61 -31.46 -6.99
CA VAL A 282 -19.95 -30.95 -6.69
C VAL A 282 -20.71 -31.95 -5.87
N GLU A 283 -21.31 -31.52 -4.75
CA GLU A 283 -22.12 -32.36 -3.88
C GLU A 283 -23.58 -32.40 -4.39
N GLY A 284 -24.15 -33.61 -4.49
CA GLY A 284 -25.58 -33.79 -4.79
C GLY A 284 -25.95 -34.12 -6.23
N GLU A 285 -24.98 -34.31 -7.14
CA GLU A 285 -25.21 -34.62 -8.55
C GLU A 285 -24.24 -35.67 -9.08
N ASP A 286 -24.64 -36.37 -10.17
CA ASP A 286 -23.78 -37.30 -10.91
C ASP A 286 -22.63 -36.60 -11.68
N ALA A 287 -22.57 -35.25 -11.63
CA ALA A 287 -21.48 -34.47 -12.18
C ALA A 287 -20.29 -34.50 -11.22
N ASP A 288 -19.27 -35.23 -11.56
CA ASP A 288 -18.12 -35.48 -10.68
C ASP A 288 -17.37 -34.21 -10.26
N SER A 289 -17.29 -33.17 -11.11
CA SER A 289 -16.54 -31.95 -10.80
C SER A 289 -16.78 -30.80 -11.80
N VAL A 290 -16.50 -29.58 -11.35
CA VAL A 290 -16.50 -28.35 -12.15
C VAL A 290 -15.07 -27.90 -12.39
N GLN A 291 -14.66 -27.79 -13.65
CA GLN A 291 -13.39 -27.16 -14.01
C GLN A 291 -13.50 -25.65 -13.82
N VAL A 292 -12.49 -25.05 -13.21
CA VAL A 292 -12.44 -23.58 -13.02
C VAL A 292 -11.57 -22.91 -14.08
N TYR A 293 -11.85 -21.64 -14.37
CA TYR A 293 -11.08 -20.85 -15.32
C TYR A 293 -11.00 -19.38 -14.89
N LEU A 294 -10.05 -18.65 -15.44
CA LEU A 294 -9.95 -17.19 -15.35
C LEU A 294 -10.61 -16.54 -16.58
N LYS A 295 -11.41 -15.50 -16.37
CA LYS A 295 -12.05 -14.73 -17.47
C LYS A 295 -11.02 -14.02 -18.35
N ALA A 296 -9.90 -13.60 -17.77
CA ALA A 296 -8.78 -13.01 -18.49
C ALA A 296 -7.46 -13.50 -17.86
N PRO A 297 -6.42 -13.75 -18.68
CA PRO A 297 -5.10 -14.08 -18.16
C PRO A 297 -4.55 -12.90 -17.36
N PRO A 298 -3.93 -13.13 -16.21
CA PRO A 298 -3.29 -12.06 -15.46
C PRO A 298 -2.06 -11.55 -16.21
N VAL A 299 -1.91 -10.22 -16.21
CA VAL A 299 -0.76 -9.54 -16.81
C VAL A 299 -0.13 -8.67 -15.73
N LEU A 300 1.14 -8.90 -15.44
CA LEU A 300 1.97 -8.03 -14.63
C LEU A 300 2.77 -7.07 -15.51
N THR A 301 3.44 -6.12 -14.89
CA THR A 301 4.41 -5.27 -15.58
C THR A 301 5.81 -5.81 -15.35
N ALA A 302 6.52 -6.10 -16.43
CA ALA A 302 7.96 -6.30 -16.39
C ALA A 302 8.64 -4.94 -16.57
N TRP A 303 9.53 -4.59 -15.68
CA TRP A 303 10.30 -3.37 -15.74
C TRP A 303 11.71 -3.70 -16.26
N ARG A 304 12.17 -3.00 -17.30
CA ARG A 304 13.47 -3.29 -17.95
C ARG A 304 13.59 -4.74 -18.42
N GLY A 305 12.50 -5.34 -18.84
CA GLY A 305 12.44 -6.76 -19.25
C GLY A 305 12.51 -7.77 -18.09
N VAL A 306 12.49 -7.31 -16.84
CA VAL A 306 12.48 -8.17 -15.65
C VAL A 306 11.09 -8.16 -15.04
N PRO A 307 10.35 -9.29 -15.04
CA PRO A 307 9.09 -9.39 -14.33
C PRO A 307 9.32 -9.36 -12.80
N PRO A 308 8.32 -8.93 -12.01
CA PRO A 308 8.40 -9.04 -10.56
C PRO A 308 8.47 -10.51 -10.14
N ALA A 309 9.10 -10.77 -9.00
CA ALA A 309 8.96 -12.05 -8.33
C ALA A 309 7.50 -12.22 -7.88
N TYR A 310 6.93 -13.40 -8.08
CA TYR A 310 5.58 -13.70 -7.62
C TYR A 310 5.40 -15.18 -7.29
N GLU A 311 4.42 -15.43 -6.44
CA GLU A 311 3.90 -16.76 -6.13
C GLU A 311 2.40 -16.77 -6.45
N MET A 312 1.89 -17.93 -6.91
CA MET A 312 0.48 -18.11 -7.16
C MET A 312 -0.09 -19.16 -6.21
N THR A 313 -1.19 -18.83 -5.57
CA THR A 313 -1.94 -19.76 -4.71
C THR A 313 -3.37 -19.86 -5.21
N VAL A 314 -3.81 -21.07 -5.53
CA VAL A 314 -5.20 -21.36 -5.90
C VAL A 314 -5.99 -21.64 -4.63
N LEU A 315 -7.00 -20.81 -4.36
CA LEU A 315 -7.90 -20.94 -3.23
C LEU A 315 -9.28 -21.39 -3.74
N LEU A 316 -9.64 -22.64 -3.48
CA LEU A 316 -10.91 -23.25 -3.88
C LEU A 316 -11.58 -23.89 -2.67
N PRO A 317 -12.93 -23.88 -2.61
CA PRO A 317 -13.66 -24.66 -1.62
C PRO A 317 -13.42 -26.17 -1.86
N PRO A 318 -13.56 -27.01 -0.82
CA PRO A 318 -13.38 -28.45 -0.95
C PRO A 318 -14.45 -29.10 -1.85
N PHE A 319 -15.59 -28.49 -1.98
CA PHE A 319 -16.70 -28.88 -2.88
C PHE A 319 -17.61 -27.68 -3.15
N LEU A 320 -18.40 -27.75 -4.21
CA LEU A 320 -19.49 -26.83 -4.52
C LEU A 320 -20.81 -27.52 -4.26
N THR A 321 -21.87 -26.76 -4.02
CA THR A 321 -23.25 -27.25 -3.89
C THR A 321 -24.05 -26.77 -5.10
N ALA A 322 -24.78 -27.67 -5.76
CA ALA A 322 -25.67 -27.29 -6.85
C ALA A 322 -26.85 -26.40 -6.35
N PRO A 323 -27.35 -25.43 -7.14
CA PRO A 323 -26.95 -25.14 -8.52
C PRO A 323 -25.67 -24.29 -8.60
N VAL A 324 -24.83 -24.53 -9.60
CA VAL A 324 -23.65 -23.74 -9.92
C VAL A 324 -23.86 -23.11 -11.31
N ARG A 325 -23.69 -21.79 -11.42
CA ARG A 325 -23.89 -21.09 -12.70
C ARG A 325 -22.58 -20.95 -13.46
N LYS A 326 -22.63 -21.13 -14.78
CA LYS A 326 -21.49 -20.87 -15.63
C LYS A 326 -21.02 -19.41 -15.49
N GLY A 327 -19.72 -19.20 -15.25
CA GLY A 327 -19.11 -17.88 -15.05
C GLY A 327 -19.25 -17.32 -13.64
N GLU A 328 -19.87 -18.05 -12.72
CA GLU A 328 -19.95 -17.70 -11.30
C GLU A 328 -18.56 -17.83 -10.66
N PRO A 329 -18.14 -16.85 -9.83
CA PRO A 329 -16.92 -16.97 -9.04
C PRO A 329 -17.06 -18.07 -8.00
N VAL A 330 -16.18 -19.07 -8.04
CA VAL A 330 -16.19 -20.23 -7.12
C VAL A 330 -14.88 -20.36 -6.36
N GLY A 331 -13.92 -19.49 -6.62
CA GLY A 331 -12.63 -19.46 -5.94
C GLY A 331 -11.81 -18.24 -6.33
N THR A 332 -10.56 -18.21 -5.89
CA THR A 332 -9.64 -17.10 -6.13
C THR A 332 -8.25 -17.63 -6.49
N LEU A 333 -7.63 -17.04 -7.51
CA LEU A 333 -6.19 -17.13 -7.74
C LEU A 333 -5.54 -15.92 -7.07
N LEU A 334 -4.80 -16.17 -6.00
CA LEU A 334 -4.05 -15.17 -5.26
C LEU A 334 -2.63 -15.09 -5.83
N VAL A 335 -2.19 -13.90 -6.22
CA VAL A 335 -0.82 -13.61 -6.68
C VAL A 335 -0.15 -12.76 -5.63
N THR A 336 0.99 -13.21 -5.10
CA THR A 336 1.72 -12.52 -4.03
C THR A 336 3.20 -12.32 -4.40
N ASN A 337 3.82 -11.32 -3.79
CA ASN A 337 5.28 -11.17 -3.70
C ASN A 337 5.64 -11.11 -2.21
N GLY A 338 6.15 -12.21 -1.68
CA GLY A 338 6.30 -12.38 -0.25
C GLY A 338 4.96 -12.21 0.49
N ARG A 339 4.88 -11.25 1.40
CA ARG A 339 3.63 -10.94 2.14
C ARG A 339 2.67 -10.00 1.40
N THR A 340 3.08 -9.49 0.25
CA THR A 340 2.29 -8.50 -0.50
C THR A 340 1.38 -9.18 -1.50
N VAL A 341 0.09 -8.90 -1.43
CA VAL A 341 -0.87 -9.28 -2.47
C VAL A 341 -0.68 -8.32 -3.66
N ILE A 342 -0.35 -8.89 -4.84
CA ILE A 342 -0.21 -8.18 -6.11
C ILE A 342 -1.55 -8.17 -6.85
N ALA A 343 -2.25 -9.32 -6.87
CA ALA A 343 -3.56 -9.46 -7.50
C ALA A 343 -4.39 -10.57 -6.84
N GLU A 344 -5.71 -10.37 -6.85
CA GLU A 344 -6.72 -11.37 -6.50
C GLU A 344 -7.65 -11.53 -7.71
N LEU A 345 -7.67 -12.73 -8.28
CA LEU A 345 -8.37 -12.99 -9.54
C LEU A 345 -9.46 -14.05 -9.31
N PRO A 346 -10.73 -13.76 -9.64
CA PRO A 346 -11.80 -14.72 -9.44
C PRO A 346 -11.66 -15.91 -10.40
N LEU A 347 -11.69 -17.12 -9.83
CA LEU A 347 -11.80 -18.37 -10.56
C LEU A 347 -13.28 -18.68 -10.75
N CYS A 348 -13.71 -18.84 -12.00
CA CYS A 348 -15.10 -19.01 -12.37
C CYS A 348 -15.40 -20.44 -12.82
N ALA A 349 -16.63 -20.91 -12.58
CA ALA A 349 -17.12 -22.19 -13.08
C ALA A 349 -17.25 -22.19 -14.61
N ASN A 350 -16.73 -23.21 -15.28
CA ASN A 350 -16.79 -23.33 -16.75
C ASN A 350 -18.09 -23.94 -17.29
N VAL A 351 -18.87 -24.58 -16.42
CA VAL A 351 -20.13 -25.23 -16.73
C VAL A 351 -21.23 -24.75 -15.81
N GLU A 352 -22.47 -24.96 -16.23
CA GLU A 352 -23.67 -24.80 -15.39
C GLU A 352 -24.10 -26.17 -14.87
N ILE A 353 -24.36 -26.26 -13.57
CA ILE A 353 -24.94 -27.44 -12.92
C ILE A 353 -26.26 -27.03 -12.31
N ILE A 354 -27.35 -27.64 -12.76
CA ILE A 354 -28.70 -27.38 -12.31
C ILE A 354 -29.03 -28.36 -11.18
N GLN A 355 -29.63 -27.89 -10.10
CA GLN A 355 -30.11 -28.79 -9.04
C GLN A 355 -31.27 -29.62 -9.59
N ASN A 356 -31.17 -30.95 -9.49
CA ASN A 356 -32.26 -31.84 -9.90
C ASN A 356 -33.26 -31.92 -8.76
N ASP A 357 -34.42 -31.31 -8.93
CA ASP A 357 -35.50 -31.19 -7.88
C ASP A 357 -36.12 -32.54 -7.49
N GLN A 358 -35.59 -33.70 -7.88
CA GLN A 358 -36.24 -35.00 -7.72
C GLN A 358 -35.82 -35.83 -6.50
N GLU A 359 -34.85 -35.42 -5.67
CA GLU A 359 -34.59 -36.14 -4.41
C GLU A 359 -34.63 -35.23 -3.18
N PRO A 360 -35.41 -35.59 -2.16
CA PRO A 360 -35.39 -34.89 -0.87
C PRO A 360 -34.03 -35.09 -0.22
N ILE A 361 -33.41 -33.99 0.26
CA ILE A 361 -32.13 -33.99 0.99
C ILE A 361 -32.15 -35.11 2.04
N PRO A 362 -31.28 -36.13 1.96
CA PRO A 362 -31.24 -37.19 2.96
C PRO A 362 -30.98 -36.60 4.34
N GLN A 363 -31.78 -36.92 5.36
CA GLN A 363 -31.60 -36.40 6.72
C GLN A 363 -30.20 -36.57 7.30
N ASN A 364 -29.42 -37.50 6.77
CA ASN A 364 -28.01 -37.72 7.11
C ASN A 364 -27.07 -36.59 6.63
N MET A 365 -27.45 -35.77 5.67
CA MET A 365 -26.65 -34.69 5.14
C MET A 365 -26.66 -33.44 6.06
N ILE A 366 -27.80 -33.15 6.67
CA ILE A 366 -27.95 -32.06 7.66
C ILE A 366 -27.05 -32.35 8.87
N LEU A 367 -27.00 -33.60 9.33
CA LEU A 367 -26.11 -34.02 10.41
C LEU A 367 -24.60 -33.94 10.04
N ARG A 368 -24.25 -34.16 8.78
CA ARG A 368 -22.88 -34.04 8.28
C ARG A 368 -22.43 -32.57 8.17
N ILE A 369 -23.29 -31.66 7.75
CA ILE A 369 -23.03 -30.22 7.69
C ILE A 369 -22.88 -29.68 9.13
N ILE A 370 -23.71 -30.06 10.05
CA ILE A 370 -23.63 -29.68 11.47
C ILE A 370 -22.31 -30.21 12.08
N HIS A 371 -21.91 -31.45 11.77
CA HIS A 371 -20.63 -32.01 12.27
C HIS A 371 -19.39 -31.33 11.65
N ALA A 372 -19.44 -30.97 10.38
CA ALA A 372 -18.35 -30.21 9.72
C ALA A 372 -18.24 -28.80 10.30
N PHE A 373 -19.35 -28.12 10.57
CA PHE A 373 -19.37 -26.81 11.21
C PHE A 373 -18.83 -26.86 12.64
N PHE A 374 -19.21 -27.85 13.43
CA PHE A 374 -18.71 -28.02 14.80
C PHE A 374 -17.20 -28.34 14.85
N ASN A 375 -16.67 -29.10 13.91
CA ASN A 375 -15.24 -29.44 13.87
C ASN A 375 -14.34 -28.26 13.43
N VAL A 376 -14.85 -27.31 12.69
CA VAL A 376 -14.11 -26.09 12.30
C VAL A 376 -14.08 -25.06 13.44
N PHE A 377 -15.11 -24.98 14.26
CA PHE A 377 -15.20 -23.95 15.31
C PHE A 377 -14.71 -24.40 16.70
N PHE A 378 -14.56 -25.67 16.95
CA PHE A 378 -14.18 -26.18 18.30
C PHE A 378 -12.80 -26.83 18.40
N ASN A 379 -12.01 -26.93 17.32
CA ASN A 379 -10.63 -27.47 17.35
C ASN A 379 -9.54 -26.38 17.25
N TYR A 380 -9.85 -25.11 17.54
CA TYR A 380 -8.87 -24.09 17.85
C TYR A 380 -9.00 -23.68 19.33
N ARG A 381 -8.41 -24.52 20.20
CA ARG A 381 -7.91 -24.13 21.52
C ARG A 381 -6.54 -24.76 21.71
#